data_ddd6527a25acb3e7ee3e5f9da7250311
#
_entry.id   ddd6527a25acb3e7ee3e5f9da7250311
#
_cell.length_a   1.000
_cell.length_b   1.000
_cell.length_c   1.000
_cell.angle_alpha   90.00
_cell.angle_beta   90.00
_cell.angle_gamma   90.00
#
_symmetry.space_group_name_H-M   'P 1'
#
loop_
_entity.id
_entity.type
_entity.pdbx_description
1 polymer ?
#
loop_
_entity_poly.entity_id
_entity_poly.type
_entity_poly.pdbx_seq_one_letter_code
_entity_poly.pdbx_strand_id
1 'polypeptide(L)'
;MQNGRQNRVVFSVSQPAGTDQALTLESITGAFLDPNRPDGHRRRVLRNMTTASLKNRPTIRQTGGQPLQIPFDFYSEFKPEKYDVEFRMNVYDQTASKSFNVQAYRGSVTVEEPPFDWFDYQLLSIYALLLACACGAAYWAYTTYISPSNRKSRPAQKRTDTATKPTQAKAPAAEASGSKLSLIHI
;
A
#
# COMPACT_ATOMS: atom_id res chain seq x y z
N MET A 1 -0.05 17.87 6.13
CA MET A 1 -0.73 16.66 5.59
C MET A 1 0.14 16.03 4.54
N GLN A 2 0.20 14.70 4.50
CA GLN A 2 1.00 13.99 3.49
C GLN A 2 0.11 13.52 2.34
N ASN A 3 0.56 13.80 1.11
CA ASN A 3 -0.11 13.34 -0.10
C ASN A 3 0.06 11.82 -0.28
N GLY A 4 -0.98 11.14 -0.79
CA GLY A 4 -0.95 9.69 -1.05
C GLY A 4 -0.87 8.79 0.19
N ARG A 5 -0.93 9.36 1.40
CA ARG A 5 -0.94 8.62 2.66
C ARG A 5 -2.23 8.83 3.45
N GLN A 6 -2.51 7.90 4.34
CA GLN A 6 -3.58 8.05 5.30
C GLN A 6 -3.21 9.12 6.33
N ASN A 7 -4.04 10.16 6.40
CA ASN A 7 -3.93 11.22 7.38
C ASN A 7 -4.98 10.98 8.48
N ARG A 8 -4.63 11.27 9.72
CA ARG A 8 -5.52 11.11 10.87
C ARG A 8 -5.71 12.44 11.59
N VAL A 9 -6.97 12.76 11.86
CA VAL A 9 -7.37 13.87 12.76
C VAL A 9 -8.14 13.28 13.92
N VAL A 10 -7.87 13.75 15.13
CA VAL A 10 -8.60 13.34 16.32
C VAL A 10 -9.46 14.52 16.78
N PHE A 11 -10.76 14.31 16.81
CA PHE A 11 -11.71 15.28 17.33
C PHE A 11 -11.98 15.00 18.81
N SER A 12 -11.87 16.04 19.63
CA SER A 12 -12.21 16.02 21.05
C SER A 12 -13.54 16.73 21.23
N VAL A 13 -14.59 15.99 21.50
CA VAL A 13 -15.95 16.52 21.56
C VAL A 13 -16.46 16.44 23.00
N SER A 14 -16.93 17.58 23.51
CA SER A 14 -17.57 17.70 24.82
C SER A 14 -18.78 18.60 24.73
N GLN A 15 -19.76 18.38 25.58
CA GLN A 15 -20.95 19.22 25.70
C GLN A 15 -20.75 20.24 26.81
N PRO A 16 -21.17 21.51 26.64
CA PRO A 16 -21.08 22.50 27.72
C PRO A 16 -21.90 22.09 28.93
N ALA A 17 -21.45 22.48 30.13
CA ALA A 17 -22.12 22.19 31.38
C ALA A 17 -23.51 22.87 31.44
N GLY A 18 -24.48 22.19 32.05
CA GLY A 18 -25.83 22.72 32.21
C GLY A 18 -26.81 22.43 31.08
N THR A 19 -26.45 21.61 30.13
CA THR A 19 -27.32 21.19 29.04
C THR A 19 -27.81 19.76 29.30
N ASP A 20 -29.08 19.57 29.64
CA ASP A 20 -29.68 18.24 29.89
C ASP A 20 -30.10 17.51 28.60
N GLN A 21 -29.35 17.72 27.54
CA GLN A 21 -29.61 17.07 26.23
C GLN A 21 -28.76 15.82 26.08
N ALA A 22 -29.39 14.72 25.72
CA ALA A 22 -28.71 13.50 25.38
C ALA A 22 -28.30 13.52 23.90
N LEU A 23 -27.11 14.05 23.62
CA LEU A 23 -26.56 14.15 22.27
C LEU A 23 -25.76 12.91 21.91
N THR A 24 -26.02 12.37 20.73
CA THR A 24 -25.24 11.27 20.16
C THR A 24 -24.63 11.68 18.83
N LEU A 25 -23.42 11.24 18.58
CA LEU A 25 -22.73 11.51 17.31
C LEU A 25 -23.02 10.40 16.31
N GLU A 26 -23.54 10.76 15.15
CA GLU A 26 -23.90 9.80 14.10
C GLU A 26 -22.79 9.63 13.07
N SER A 27 -22.24 10.75 12.57
CA SER A 27 -21.24 10.71 11.52
C SER A 27 -20.36 11.96 11.52
N ILE A 28 -19.16 11.80 10.93
CA ILE A 28 -18.25 12.89 10.65
C ILE A 28 -18.04 12.93 9.14
N THR A 29 -18.14 14.12 8.57
CA THR A 29 -17.88 14.39 7.16
C THR A 29 -16.79 15.44 7.02
N GLY A 30 -15.97 15.32 6.00
CA GLY A 30 -14.96 16.31 5.67
C GLY A 30 -15.03 16.72 4.21
N ALA A 31 -14.60 17.92 3.90
CA ALA A 31 -14.50 18.41 2.54
C ALA A 31 -13.26 19.28 2.36
N PHE A 32 -12.62 19.13 1.21
CA PHE A 32 -11.60 20.07 0.73
C PHE A 32 -12.27 21.18 -0.05
N LEU A 33 -11.89 22.40 0.26
CA LEU A 33 -12.45 23.62 -0.33
C LEU A 33 -11.36 24.38 -1.10
N ASP A 34 -11.80 25.12 -2.11
CA ASP A 34 -10.91 25.97 -2.90
C ASP A 34 -10.45 27.18 -2.05
N PRO A 35 -9.14 27.36 -1.81
CA PRO A 35 -8.61 28.46 -1.02
C PRO A 35 -8.72 29.81 -1.74
N ASN A 36 -8.83 29.82 -3.08
CA ASN A 36 -8.73 31.03 -3.90
C ASN A 36 -10.02 31.87 -3.96
N ARG A 37 -11.10 31.45 -3.28
CA ARG A 37 -12.34 32.22 -3.23
C ARG A 37 -12.37 33.16 -2.02
N PRO A 38 -12.71 34.44 -2.23
CA PRO A 38 -12.79 35.40 -1.13
C PRO A 38 -13.87 35.02 -0.11
N ASP A 39 -13.61 35.38 1.15
CA ASP A 39 -14.57 35.23 2.24
C ASP A 39 -15.89 35.93 1.92
N GLY A 40 -17.01 35.27 2.20
CA GLY A 40 -18.36 35.78 1.90
C GLY A 40 -19.11 35.03 0.80
N HIS A 41 -18.42 34.33 -0.07
CA HIS A 41 -19.05 33.43 -1.02
C HIS A 41 -18.94 31.97 -0.56
N ARG A 42 -19.98 31.17 -0.87
CA ARG A 42 -19.93 29.73 -0.62
C ARG A 42 -18.72 29.13 -1.35
N ARG A 43 -17.72 28.69 -0.59
CA ARG A 43 -16.51 28.12 -1.16
C ARG A 43 -16.84 26.88 -1.98
N ARG A 44 -16.17 26.71 -3.11
CA ARG A 44 -16.36 25.55 -3.97
C ARG A 44 -15.75 24.32 -3.28
N VAL A 45 -16.54 23.26 -3.14
CA VAL A 45 -16.03 21.96 -2.68
C VAL A 45 -15.25 21.34 -3.83
N LEU A 46 -13.98 21.07 -3.60
CA LEU A 46 -13.11 20.38 -4.55
C LEU A 46 -13.32 18.87 -4.48
N ARG A 47 -13.35 18.33 -3.27
CA ARG A 47 -13.57 16.92 -3.02
C ARG A 47 -14.18 16.70 -1.64
N ASN A 48 -15.14 15.79 -1.54
CA ASN A 48 -15.63 15.31 -0.26
C ASN A 48 -14.73 14.16 0.22
N MET A 49 -14.41 14.15 1.50
CA MET A 49 -13.77 13.02 2.16
C MET A 49 -14.79 11.91 2.42
N THR A 50 -14.31 10.70 2.61
CA THR A 50 -15.20 9.57 2.94
C THR A 50 -15.86 9.83 4.29
N THR A 51 -17.18 9.72 4.33
CA THR A 51 -17.95 9.90 5.56
C THR A 51 -17.66 8.77 6.54
N ALA A 52 -17.23 9.10 7.75
CA ALA A 52 -17.12 8.15 8.82
C ALA A 52 -18.45 8.04 9.55
N SER A 53 -19.18 6.96 9.33
CA SER A 53 -20.39 6.64 10.08
C SER A 53 -20.03 5.88 11.35
N LEU A 54 -20.49 6.37 12.49
CA LEU A 54 -20.20 5.81 13.80
C LEU A 54 -21.29 4.80 14.18
N LYS A 55 -20.99 3.51 13.97
CA LYS A 55 -21.94 2.39 14.21
C LYS A 55 -22.48 2.36 15.63
N ASN A 56 -21.68 2.75 16.62
CA ASN A 56 -22.04 2.70 18.03
C ASN A 56 -22.70 3.99 18.54
N ARG A 57 -22.86 5.02 17.70
CA ARG A 57 -23.47 6.31 18.06
C ARG A 57 -23.08 6.79 19.47
N PRO A 58 -21.79 7.10 19.69
CA PRO A 58 -21.32 7.44 21.02
C PRO A 58 -22.03 8.67 21.56
N THR A 59 -22.42 8.60 22.84
CA THR A 59 -23.06 9.72 23.51
C THR A 59 -22.01 10.76 23.91
N ILE A 60 -22.28 12.01 23.61
CA ILE A 60 -21.43 13.13 23.99
C ILE A 60 -21.70 13.45 25.46
N ARG A 61 -20.65 13.39 26.27
CA ARG A 61 -20.75 13.66 27.72
C ARG A 61 -20.57 15.15 28.02
N GLN A 62 -21.18 15.61 29.10
CA GLN A 62 -21.04 16.96 29.59
C GLN A 62 -19.61 17.30 30.01
N THR A 63 -19.27 18.59 29.96
CA THR A 63 -17.98 19.13 30.44
C THR A 63 -17.79 18.80 31.92
N GLY A 64 -16.71 18.15 32.28
CA GLY A 64 -16.41 17.59 33.62
C GLY A 64 -16.13 16.08 33.56
N GLY A 65 -16.56 15.40 32.46
CA GLY A 65 -16.12 14.07 32.12
C GLY A 65 -14.97 14.13 31.11
N GLN A 66 -14.40 12.97 30.79
CA GLN A 66 -13.41 12.88 29.70
C GLN A 66 -14.09 13.21 28.37
N PRO A 67 -13.50 14.10 27.54
CA PRO A 67 -14.04 14.42 26.23
C PRO A 67 -14.01 13.18 25.34
N LEU A 68 -15.02 13.05 24.51
CA LEU A 68 -15.10 11.97 23.53
C LEU A 68 -14.06 12.19 22.43
N GLN A 69 -13.07 11.31 22.33
CA GLN A 69 -12.06 11.36 21.30
C GLN A 69 -12.43 10.44 20.12
N ILE A 70 -12.49 11.03 18.92
CA ILE A 70 -12.91 10.32 17.73
C ILE A 70 -11.84 10.50 16.65
N PRO A 71 -11.17 9.42 16.26
CA PRO A 71 -10.25 9.45 15.13
C PRO A 71 -11.04 9.48 13.81
N PHE A 72 -10.60 10.34 12.91
CA PHE A 72 -11.09 10.43 11.56
C PHE A 72 -9.92 10.26 10.59
N ASP A 73 -9.97 9.19 9.83
CA ASP A 73 -8.93 8.84 8.86
C ASP A 73 -9.39 9.20 7.45
N PHE A 74 -8.53 9.83 6.67
CA PHE A 74 -8.82 10.20 5.30
C PHE A 74 -7.56 10.22 4.45
N TYR A 75 -7.75 10.12 3.13
CA TYR A 75 -6.66 10.19 2.14
C TYR A 75 -6.68 11.55 1.44
N SER A 76 -5.49 12.08 1.19
CA SER A 76 -5.28 13.27 0.38
C SER A 76 -4.55 12.87 -0.91
N GLU A 77 -5.18 13.09 -2.05
CA GLU A 77 -4.63 12.85 -3.38
C GLU A 77 -4.56 14.17 -4.17
N PHE A 78 -4.15 15.22 -3.51
CA PHE A 78 -4.01 16.54 -4.09
C PHE A 78 -2.55 16.87 -4.36
N LYS A 79 -2.31 17.79 -5.27
CA LYS A 79 -0.98 18.38 -5.47
C LYS A 79 -0.50 19.05 -4.19
N PRO A 80 0.83 19.11 -3.97
CA PRO A 80 1.39 19.83 -2.83
C PRO A 80 1.05 21.32 -2.94
N GLU A 81 0.02 21.73 -2.23
CA GLU A 81 -0.48 23.11 -2.22
C GLU A 81 -1.28 23.36 -0.95
N LYS A 82 -1.67 24.61 -0.74
CA LYS A 82 -2.51 25.03 0.37
C LYS A 82 -3.97 24.84 0.02
N TYR A 83 -4.71 24.11 0.84
CA TYR A 83 -6.14 23.87 0.69
C TYR A 83 -6.87 24.28 1.97
N ASP A 84 -8.14 24.65 1.83
CA ASP A 84 -9.01 24.79 2.97
C ASP A 84 -9.73 23.48 3.23
N VAL A 85 -9.87 23.13 4.49
CA VAL A 85 -10.64 21.95 4.91
C VAL A 85 -11.76 22.37 5.84
N GLU A 86 -12.90 21.69 5.70
CA GLU A 86 -14.05 21.83 6.58
C GLU A 86 -14.49 20.47 7.05
N PHE A 87 -14.58 20.30 8.36
CA PHE A 87 -15.14 19.09 8.96
C PHE A 87 -16.49 19.43 9.61
N ARG A 88 -17.46 18.57 9.36
CA ARG A 88 -18.80 18.66 9.90
C ARG A 88 -19.14 17.39 10.65
N MET A 89 -19.85 17.55 11.76
CA MET A 89 -20.37 16.46 12.58
C MET A 89 -21.88 16.46 12.53
N ASN A 90 -22.45 15.29 12.26
CA ASN A 90 -23.89 15.09 12.35
C ASN A 90 -24.21 14.55 13.76
N VAL A 91 -24.97 15.33 14.51
CA VAL A 91 -25.33 15.06 15.90
C VAL A 91 -26.83 14.83 15.99
N TYR A 92 -27.21 13.79 16.67
CA TYR A 92 -28.62 13.47 16.94
C TYR A 92 -28.96 13.81 18.40
N ASP A 93 -29.97 14.63 18.57
CA ASP A 93 -30.56 14.93 19.89
C ASP A 93 -31.66 13.92 20.17
N GLN A 94 -31.41 13.08 21.18
CA GLN A 94 -32.39 12.07 21.60
C GLN A 94 -33.65 12.69 22.23
N THR A 95 -33.49 13.85 22.86
CA THR A 95 -34.60 14.53 23.55
C THR A 95 -35.56 15.17 22.55
N ALA A 96 -35.01 15.82 21.54
CA ALA A 96 -35.81 16.50 20.50
C ALA A 96 -36.10 15.57 19.29
N SER A 97 -35.52 14.37 19.24
CA SER A 97 -35.59 13.43 18.09
C SER A 97 -35.22 14.09 16.78
N LYS A 98 -34.18 14.93 16.78
CA LYS A 98 -33.76 15.73 15.62
C LYS A 98 -32.26 15.62 15.40
N SER A 99 -31.87 15.44 14.14
CA SER A 99 -30.47 15.54 13.72
C SER A 99 -30.13 16.96 13.29
N PHE A 100 -28.94 17.41 13.64
CA PHE A 100 -28.38 18.69 13.20
C PHE A 100 -26.91 18.54 12.84
N ASN A 101 -26.46 19.40 11.93
CA ASN A 101 -25.11 19.38 11.41
C ASN A 101 -24.32 20.53 12.03
N VAL A 102 -23.24 20.20 12.72
CA VAL A 102 -22.36 21.16 13.39
C VAL A 102 -21.04 21.25 12.62
N GLN A 103 -20.60 22.46 12.34
CA GLN A 103 -19.26 22.69 11.81
C GLN A 103 -18.25 22.52 12.95
N ALA A 104 -17.46 21.42 12.86
CA ALA A 104 -16.49 21.09 13.89
C ALA A 104 -15.17 21.84 13.74
N TYR A 105 -14.73 22.00 12.50
CA TYR A 105 -13.49 22.69 12.20
C TYR A 105 -13.51 23.25 10.77
N ARG A 106 -12.92 24.43 10.59
CA ARG A 106 -12.62 25.01 9.30
C ARG A 106 -11.28 25.72 9.37
N GLY A 107 -10.39 25.41 8.46
CA GLY A 107 -9.06 26.00 8.44
C GLY A 107 -8.28 25.64 7.19
N SER A 108 -7.14 26.27 6.98
CA SER A 108 -6.24 25.97 5.88
C SER A 108 -5.21 24.92 6.29
N VAL A 109 -4.93 23.98 5.39
CA VAL A 109 -3.92 22.93 5.55
C VAL A 109 -3.00 22.90 4.35
N THR A 110 -1.72 22.65 4.60
CA THR A 110 -0.75 22.44 3.53
C THR A 110 -0.61 20.95 3.27
N VAL A 111 -0.77 20.56 2.01
CA VAL A 111 -0.49 19.18 1.55
C VAL A 111 0.96 19.16 1.12
N GLU A 112 1.72 18.22 1.68
CA GLU A 112 3.14 18.02 1.39
C GLU A 112 3.35 16.65 0.75
N GLU A 113 4.32 16.55 -0.14
CA GLU A 113 4.74 15.25 -0.65
C GLU A 113 5.43 14.45 0.47
N PRO A 114 5.22 13.13 0.52
CA PRO A 114 5.96 12.30 1.45
C PRO A 114 7.46 12.44 1.19
N PRO A 115 8.31 12.44 2.22
CA PRO A 115 9.74 12.47 2.03
C PRO A 115 10.17 11.31 1.15
N PHE A 116 11.05 11.61 0.19
CA PHE A 116 11.60 10.59 -0.70
C PHE A 116 12.57 9.71 0.10
N ASP A 117 12.20 8.46 0.30
CA ASP A 117 13.06 7.48 0.94
C ASP A 117 14.12 6.98 -0.04
N TRP A 118 15.35 7.48 0.09
CA TRP A 118 16.51 7.06 -0.71
C TRP A 118 16.86 5.57 -0.51
N PHE A 119 16.46 4.99 0.60
CA PHE A 119 16.71 3.61 0.98
C PHE A 119 15.45 2.73 0.81
N ASP A 120 14.74 2.92 -0.28
CA ASP A 120 13.69 1.98 -0.64
C ASP A 120 14.35 0.67 -1.09
N TYR A 121 14.26 -0.37 -0.24
CA TYR A 121 14.80 -1.70 -0.52
C TYR A 121 14.28 -2.29 -1.83
N GLN A 122 13.08 -1.95 -2.22
CA GLN A 122 12.49 -2.40 -3.47
C GLN A 122 13.21 -1.78 -4.66
N LEU A 123 13.46 -0.48 -4.62
CA LEU A 123 14.19 0.24 -5.66
C LEU A 123 15.65 -0.23 -5.72
N LEU A 124 16.29 -0.39 -4.56
CA LEU A 124 17.66 -0.88 -4.45
C LEU A 124 17.82 -2.28 -5.03
N SER A 125 16.87 -3.18 -4.76
CA SER A 125 16.89 -4.55 -5.31
C SER A 125 16.78 -4.58 -6.83
N ILE A 126 15.96 -3.70 -7.42
CA ILE A 126 15.85 -3.56 -8.88
C ILE A 126 17.17 -3.08 -9.48
N TYR A 127 17.80 -2.08 -8.88
CA TYR A 127 19.10 -1.60 -9.36
C TYR A 127 20.21 -2.65 -9.21
N ALA A 128 20.22 -3.40 -8.12
CA ALA A 128 21.18 -4.50 -7.94
C ALA A 128 20.98 -5.60 -9.00
N LEU A 129 19.73 -5.94 -9.33
CA LEU A 129 19.41 -6.89 -10.38
C LEU A 129 19.86 -6.40 -11.75
N LEU A 130 19.57 -5.15 -12.10
CA LEU A 130 20.00 -4.54 -13.35
C LEU A 130 21.51 -4.52 -13.49
N LEU A 131 22.22 -4.18 -12.41
CA LEU A 131 23.68 -4.20 -12.38
C LEU A 131 24.22 -5.61 -12.61
N ALA A 132 23.67 -6.61 -11.93
CA ALA A 132 24.05 -8.00 -12.11
C ALA A 132 23.83 -8.48 -13.56
N CYS A 133 22.71 -8.12 -14.18
CA CYS A 133 22.44 -8.43 -15.58
C CYS A 133 23.44 -7.74 -16.54
N ALA A 134 23.75 -6.47 -16.29
CA ALA A 134 24.72 -5.72 -17.09
C ALA A 134 26.13 -6.32 -16.97
N CYS A 135 26.57 -6.66 -15.76
CA CYS A 135 27.84 -7.32 -15.53
C CYS A 135 27.90 -8.72 -16.18
N GLY A 136 26.82 -9.49 -16.10
CA GLY A 136 26.71 -10.80 -16.75
C GLY A 136 26.80 -10.70 -18.27
N ALA A 137 26.11 -9.75 -18.88
CA ALA A 137 26.16 -9.49 -20.31
C ALA A 137 27.56 -9.03 -20.75
N ALA A 138 28.19 -8.13 -19.99
CA ALA A 138 29.54 -7.66 -20.25
C ALA A 138 30.57 -8.81 -20.14
N TYR A 139 30.44 -9.65 -19.12
CA TYR A 139 31.29 -10.85 -18.97
C TYR A 139 31.12 -11.83 -20.12
N TRP A 140 29.87 -12.08 -20.54
CA TRP A 140 29.59 -12.95 -21.66
C TRP A 140 30.18 -12.40 -22.99
N ALA A 141 30.00 -11.10 -23.24
CA ALA A 141 30.59 -10.43 -24.38
C ALA A 141 32.14 -10.50 -24.35
N TYR A 142 32.75 -10.26 -23.18
CA TYR A 142 34.19 -10.37 -23.01
C TYR A 142 34.71 -11.77 -23.33
N THR A 143 34.07 -12.82 -22.78
CA THR A 143 34.49 -14.21 -23.02
C THR A 143 34.28 -14.66 -24.48
N THR A 144 33.28 -14.11 -25.16
CA THR A 144 32.91 -14.50 -26.54
C THR A 144 33.76 -13.75 -27.56
N TYR A 145 34.00 -12.46 -27.37
CA TYR A 145 34.63 -11.60 -28.38
C TYR A 145 36.10 -11.27 -28.09
N ILE A 146 36.48 -11.09 -26.84
CA ILE A 146 37.83 -10.59 -26.50
C ILE A 146 38.76 -11.73 -26.01
N SER A 147 38.22 -12.79 -25.44
CA SER A 147 38.99 -13.96 -25.01
C SER A 147 38.83 -15.15 -26.00
N PRO A 148 39.21 -14.99 -27.26
CA PRO A 148 39.22 -16.11 -28.19
C PRO A 148 40.47 -16.95 -27.96
N SER A 149 40.29 -18.06 -27.34
CA SER A 149 41.28 -19.11 -27.29
C SER A 149 42.13 -19.28 -26.06
N ASN A 150 41.64 -20.09 -25.19
CA ASN A 150 42.44 -21.20 -24.73
C ASN A 150 41.63 -22.50 -24.92
N ARG A 151 41.21 -22.77 -26.16
CA ARG A 151 40.88 -24.15 -26.56
C ARG A 151 42.18 -24.92 -26.50
N LYS A 152 42.55 -25.41 -25.32
CA LYS A 152 43.48 -26.49 -25.19
C LYS A 152 42.99 -27.59 -26.11
N SER A 153 43.70 -27.78 -27.21
CA SER A 153 43.58 -28.91 -28.09
C SER A 153 43.58 -30.16 -27.21
N ARG A 154 42.46 -30.86 -27.14
CA ARG A 154 42.40 -32.19 -26.59
C ARG A 154 43.44 -33.02 -27.36
N PRO A 155 44.42 -33.64 -26.67
CA PRO A 155 45.34 -34.54 -27.33
C PRO A 155 44.52 -35.65 -27.99
N ALA A 156 44.73 -35.84 -29.29
CA ALA A 156 44.13 -36.92 -30.03
C ALA A 156 44.49 -38.24 -29.38
N GLN A 157 43.51 -38.92 -28.83
CA GLN A 157 43.66 -40.24 -28.25
C GLN A 157 43.87 -41.21 -29.42
N LYS A 158 45.10 -41.65 -29.54
CA LYS A 158 45.59 -42.63 -30.50
C LYS A 158 44.76 -43.91 -30.31
N ARG A 159 43.91 -44.23 -31.30
CA ARG A 159 43.25 -45.51 -31.41
C ARG A 159 44.32 -46.56 -31.61
N THR A 160 44.53 -47.42 -30.65
CA THR A 160 45.16 -48.72 -30.83
C THR A 160 44.06 -49.73 -31.11
N ASP A 161 44.02 -50.09 -32.37
CA ASP A 161 43.27 -51.27 -32.83
C ASP A 161 43.87 -52.53 -32.19
N THR A 162 43.06 -53.23 -31.40
CA THR A 162 43.32 -54.65 -31.14
C THR A 162 42.03 -55.39 -31.23
N ALA A 163 41.92 -56.10 -32.30
CA ALA A 163 40.85 -57.07 -32.57
C ALA A 163 40.91 -58.22 -31.57
N THR A 164 39.81 -58.64 -31.04
CA THR A 164 39.51 -60.04 -30.80
C THR A 164 38.02 -60.22 -30.57
N LYS A 165 37.47 -61.14 -31.32
CA LYS A 165 36.10 -61.62 -31.50
C LYS A 165 35.75 -62.68 -30.40
N PRO A 166 34.60 -63.31 -30.41
CA PRO A 166 33.39 -63.05 -29.64
C PRO A 166 33.02 -64.23 -28.71
N THR A 167 32.11 -64.07 -27.81
CA THR A 167 31.28 -65.18 -27.33
C THR A 167 30.02 -64.70 -26.64
N GLN A 168 28.98 -65.07 -27.21
CA GLN A 168 27.63 -65.47 -26.93
C GLN A 168 27.10 -65.43 -25.49
N ALA A 169 25.87 -65.04 -25.48
CA ALA A 169 24.71 -65.58 -24.73
C ALA A 169 24.47 -65.07 -23.33
N LYS A 170 23.37 -64.42 -23.04
CA LYS A 170 22.08 -64.96 -22.72
C LYS A 170 21.22 -63.92 -22.02
N ALA A 171 20.08 -63.63 -22.57
CA ALA A 171 18.98 -63.07 -21.85
C ALA A 171 18.42 -64.12 -20.87
N PRO A 172 17.52 -63.86 -19.91
CA PRO A 172 16.34 -63.06 -20.10
C PRO A 172 15.83 -62.29 -18.85
N ALA A 173 14.86 -61.49 -19.12
CA ALA A 173 13.57 -61.34 -18.44
C ALA A 173 13.43 -60.47 -17.18
N ALA A 174 12.53 -59.54 -17.36
CA ALA A 174 11.32 -59.30 -16.55
C ALA A 174 11.56 -58.63 -15.19
N GLU A 175 10.83 -57.73 -14.72
CA GLU A 175 9.45 -57.27 -14.73
C GLU A 175 9.45 -55.90 -14.00
N ALA A 176 8.75 -54.95 -14.49
CA ALA A 176 7.41 -54.55 -14.14
C ALA A 176 7.25 -53.72 -12.88
N SER A 177 6.42 -52.75 -13.03
CA SER A 177 5.56 -52.15 -12.03
C SER A 177 6.19 -51.00 -11.19
N GLY A 178 5.63 -49.87 -11.11
CA GLY A 178 4.29 -49.44 -11.11
C GLY A 178 4.19 -47.95 -10.85
N SER A 179 3.28 -47.41 -11.51
CA SER A 179 2.56 -46.19 -11.30
C SER A 179 2.36 -45.76 -9.86
N LYS A 180 2.38 -44.48 -9.60
CA LYS A 180 1.22 -43.83 -8.97
C LYS A 180 1.25 -42.30 -9.15
N LEU A 181 0.32 -41.87 -9.91
CA LEU A 181 -0.31 -40.57 -9.89
C LEU A 181 -0.85 -40.31 -8.49
N SER A 182 -0.69 -39.12 -7.99
CA SER A 182 -1.59 -38.54 -7.00
C SER A 182 -1.87 -37.09 -7.32
N LEU A 183 -3.03 -36.96 -7.85
CA LEU A 183 -3.81 -35.76 -8.04
C LEU A 183 -4.36 -35.34 -6.68
N ILE A 184 -4.17 -34.14 -6.22
CA ILE A 184 -5.04 -33.56 -5.20
C ILE A 184 -5.45 -32.17 -5.66
N HIS A 185 -6.74 -32.09 -5.92
CA HIS A 185 -7.60 -30.94 -5.88
C HIS A 185 -7.67 -30.39 -4.45
N ILE A 186 -7.62 -29.12 -4.27
CA ILE A 186 -8.71 -28.26 -3.74
C ILE A 186 -8.34 -26.82 -4.07
#